data_ca03f1cac60216ceffee5bf6d712fc87
#
_entry.id   ca03f1cac60216ceffee5bf6d712fc87
#
_cell.length_a   1.000
_cell.length_b   1.000
_cell.length_c   1.000
_cell.angle_alpha   90.00
_cell.angle_beta   90.00
_cell.angle_gamma   90.00
#
_symmetry.space_group_name_H-M   'P 1'
#
loop_
_entity.id
_entity.type
_entity.pdbx_description
1 polymer ?
#
loop_
_entity_poly.entity_id
_entity_poly.type
_entity_poly.pdbx_seq_one_letter_code
_entity_poly.pdbx_strand_id
1 'polypeptide(L)'
;MKTYLVTGAAGFIGANYLKYILAKHDDIRVVVLDALTYAGNLGTIASDIDNERCFFVKGDICDRDLADQLFSEYKFDYIVNFAAESHVDRSIENPQLFLQTNILGTQNLLDAARRAWVTGKDENGYPTWRKDVRYHQVSTDEVYGSLGAEGFFTETTPLCPHSPYSASKTSADMIVMAYRDTYKMPVTITRCSNNYGPYHFPEKLIPLIIKNILEGKKLPVYGDGKNVRDWLYVEDHCKAIDLVLRKGREGEVYNVGGHNEKENIEIVKLTIATIHRMMTETPEYRKILKKKELNDKGEISIDWINESLITFVKDRLGHDQRYAIAVSYTHLRAHETLRHLV
;
A
#
# COMPACT_ATOMS: atom_id res chain seq x y z
N MET A 1 18.31 10.25 17.79
CA MET A 1 17.76 9.03 17.14
C MET A 1 16.25 9.08 17.28
N LYS A 2 15.49 8.98 16.16
CA LYS A 2 14.03 8.93 16.15
C LYS A 2 13.55 7.49 16.18
N THR A 3 12.50 7.21 16.96
CA THR A 3 11.92 5.86 17.07
C THR A 3 10.60 5.80 16.31
N TYR A 4 10.50 4.83 15.39
CA TYR A 4 9.35 4.60 14.53
C TYR A 4 8.57 3.37 14.98
N LEU A 5 7.25 3.45 14.96
CA LEU A 5 6.37 2.28 14.88
C LEU A 5 5.90 2.16 13.44
N VAL A 6 6.23 1.05 12.78
CA VAL A 6 5.77 0.75 11.42
C VAL A 6 4.88 -0.49 11.49
N THR A 7 3.58 -0.30 11.31
CA THR A 7 2.63 -1.42 11.34
C THR A 7 2.42 -1.99 9.95
N GLY A 8 2.19 -3.30 9.83
CA GLY A 8 1.97 -3.92 8.52
C GLY A 8 3.23 -3.99 7.64
N ALA A 9 4.42 -3.95 8.22
CA ALA A 9 5.69 -3.93 7.47
C ALA A 9 6.07 -5.28 6.88
N ALA A 10 5.43 -6.39 7.24
CA ALA A 10 5.59 -7.66 6.55
C ALA A 10 4.75 -7.77 5.26
N GLY A 11 3.89 -6.78 4.99
CA GLY A 11 3.13 -6.64 3.76
C GLY A 11 3.92 -5.95 2.64
N PHE A 12 3.30 -5.82 1.46
CA PHE A 12 3.94 -5.31 0.25
C PHE A 12 4.54 -3.90 0.39
N ILE A 13 3.70 -2.88 0.63
CA ILE A 13 4.16 -1.48 0.68
C ILE A 13 4.99 -1.25 1.94
N GLY A 14 4.56 -1.81 3.08
CA GLY A 14 5.26 -1.68 4.35
C GLY A 14 6.67 -2.26 4.33
N ALA A 15 6.91 -3.40 3.64
CA ALA A 15 8.24 -3.99 3.50
C ALA A 15 9.18 -3.11 2.67
N ASN A 16 8.68 -2.56 1.55
CA ASN A 16 9.44 -1.61 0.75
C ASN A 16 9.77 -0.34 1.53
N TYR A 17 8.81 0.17 2.31
CA TYR A 17 9.02 1.35 3.15
C TYR A 17 10.07 1.08 4.23
N LEU A 18 9.97 -0.06 4.94
CA LEU A 18 10.96 -0.44 5.95
C LEU A 18 12.38 -0.46 5.38
N LYS A 19 12.57 -1.16 4.25
CA LYS A 19 13.87 -1.22 3.56
C LYS A 19 14.37 0.17 3.15
N TYR A 20 13.49 0.98 2.60
CA TYR A 20 13.81 2.34 2.17
C TYR A 20 14.28 3.21 3.33
N ILE A 21 13.55 3.26 4.45
CA ILE A 21 13.91 4.14 5.58
C ILE A 21 15.16 3.68 6.31
N LEU A 22 15.38 2.36 6.45
CA LEU A 22 16.59 1.81 7.06
C LEU A 22 17.84 2.08 6.22
N ALA A 23 17.71 2.05 4.89
CA ALA A 23 18.81 2.41 3.98
C ALA A 23 19.04 3.92 3.89
N LYS A 24 17.99 4.73 4.08
CA LYS A 24 18.05 6.19 3.92
C LYS A 24 18.52 6.93 5.17
N HIS A 25 18.22 6.39 6.35
CA HIS A 25 18.43 7.08 7.63
C HIS A 25 19.20 6.19 8.61
N ASP A 26 20.37 6.66 9.04
CA ASP A 26 21.22 5.92 9.99
C ASP A 26 20.86 6.18 11.46
N ASP A 27 20.15 7.28 11.72
CA ASP A 27 19.82 7.78 13.05
C ASP A 27 18.41 7.42 13.52
N ILE A 28 17.86 6.32 13.01
CA ILE A 28 16.51 5.84 13.38
C ILE A 28 16.55 4.47 14.05
N ARG A 29 15.53 4.23 14.86
CA ARG A 29 15.13 2.91 15.38
C ARG A 29 13.72 2.60 14.89
N VAL A 30 13.47 1.37 14.45
CA VAL A 30 12.17 0.94 13.94
C VAL A 30 11.69 -0.24 14.75
N VAL A 31 10.45 -0.17 15.22
CA VAL A 31 9.70 -1.31 15.75
C VAL A 31 8.63 -1.66 14.73
N VAL A 32 8.69 -2.85 14.19
CA VAL A 32 7.69 -3.40 13.27
C VAL A 32 6.63 -4.14 14.07
N LEU A 33 5.37 -3.77 13.91
CA LEU A 33 4.22 -4.50 14.44
C LEU A 33 3.43 -5.10 13.28
N ASP A 34 3.34 -6.43 13.20
CA ASP A 34 2.61 -7.12 12.14
C ASP A 34 1.92 -8.39 12.67
N ALA A 35 0.68 -8.57 12.32
CA ALA A 35 -0.10 -9.74 12.72
C ALA A 35 0.26 -11.00 11.92
N LEU A 36 1.01 -10.84 10.80
CA LEU A 36 1.34 -11.91 9.85
C LEU A 36 0.08 -12.64 9.37
N THR A 37 -0.92 -11.86 8.94
CA THR A 37 -2.13 -12.41 8.31
C THR A 37 -1.79 -12.95 6.92
N TYR A 38 -2.78 -13.16 6.07
CA TYR A 38 -2.60 -13.85 4.78
C TYR A 38 -1.59 -13.22 3.82
N ALA A 39 -1.39 -11.89 3.88
CA ALA A 39 -0.46 -11.15 3.02
C ALA A 39 0.85 -10.78 3.73
N GLY A 40 0.96 -11.01 5.02
CA GLY A 40 2.17 -10.75 5.81
C GLY A 40 3.19 -11.87 5.63
N ASN A 41 4.39 -11.54 5.14
CA ASN A 41 5.47 -12.50 4.96
C ASN A 41 6.74 -12.01 5.68
N LEU A 42 7.01 -12.60 6.84
CA LEU A 42 8.19 -12.27 7.64
C LEU A 42 9.50 -12.47 6.86
N GLY A 43 9.55 -13.45 5.95
CA GLY A 43 10.73 -13.70 5.11
C GLY A 43 11.13 -12.49 4.24
N THR A 44 10.19 -11.61 3.91
CA THR A 44 10.45 -10.40 3.12
C THR A 44 11.34 -9.40 3.86
N ILE A 45 11.21 -9.31 5.19
CA ILE A 45 11.91 -8.34 6.04
C ILE A 45 12.88 -9.01 7.02
N ALA A 46 13.06 -10.32 6.95
CA ALA A 46 13.89 -11.05 7.93
C ALA A 46 15.35 -10.56 7.97
N SER A 47 15.90 -10.15 6.81
CA SER A 47 17.26 -9.59 6.73
C SER A 47 17.40 -8.19 7.30
N ASP A 48 16.28 -7.49 7.51
CA ASP A 48 16.26 -6.12 8.02
C ASP A 48 16.10 -6.08 9.55
N ILE A 49 15.70 -7.21 10.16
CA ILE A 49 15.51 -7.34 11.60
C ILE A 49 16.85 -7.72 12.23
N ASP A 50 17.49 -6.78 12.89
CA ASP A 50 18.81 -6.94 13.49
C ASP A 50 18.81 -6.91 15.04
N ASN A 51 17.66 -6.57 15.66
CA ASN A 51 17.50 -6.35 17.09
C ASN A 51 18.40 -5.27 17.70
N GLU A 52 18.93 -4.41 16.85
CA GLU A 52 19.68 -3.21 17.25
C GLU A 52 18.97 -1.93 16.80
N ARG A 53 18.68 -1.84 15.50
CA ARG A 53 17.95 -0.73 14.87
C ARG A 53 16.54 -1.10 14.43
N CYS A 54 16.29 -2.37 14.11
CA CYS A 54 15.00 -2.87 13.67
C CYS A 54 14.55 -4.06 14.50
N PHE A 55 13.39 -3.92 15.15
CA PHE A 55 12.79 -4.92 16.03
C PHE A 55 11.47 -5.39 15.43
N PHE A 56 11.16 -6.67 15.57
CA PHE A 56 9.90 -7.24 15.13
C PHE A 56 9.05 -7.69 16.31
N VAL A 57 7.81 -7.27 16.31
CA VAL A 57 6.76 -7.72 17.25
C VAL A 57 5.62 -8.31 16.45
N LYS A 58 5.30 -9.58 16.71
CA LYS A 58 4.10 -10.20 16.15
C LYS A 58 2.89 -9.79 16.97
N GLY A 59 1.92 -9.13 16.35
CA GLY A 59 0.69 -8.73 17.03
C GLY A 59 -0.26 -7.95 16.15
N ASP A 60 -1.50 -7.84 16.62
CA ASP A 60 -2.59 -7.13 15.94
C ASP A 60 -2.70 -5.69 16.45
N ILE A 61 -2.90 -4.74 15.56
CA ILE A 61 -3.17 -3.33 15.92
C ILE A 61 -4.46 -3.16 16.71
N CYS A 62 -5.36 -4.15 16.66
CA CYS A 62 -6.59 -4.17 17.46
C CYS A 62 -6.34 -4.57 18.92
N ASP A 63 -5.19 -5.17 19.23
CA ASP A 63 -4.82 -5.55 20.59
C ASP A 63 -4.41 -4.31 21.38
N ARG A 64 -5.30 -3.89 22.28
CA ARG A 64 -5.12 -2.68 23.09
C ARG A 64 -4.00 -2.85 24.12
N ASP A 65 -3.93 -4.01 24.75
CA ASP A 65 -2.95 -4.26 25.79
C ASP A 65 -1.54 -4.30 25.20
N LEU A 66 -1.39 -4.94 24.03
CA LEU A 66 -0.14 -4.94 23.29
C LEU A 66 0.26 -3.52 22.85
N ALA A 67 -0.68 -2.73 22.33
CA ALA A 67 -0.39 -1.35 21.96
C ALA A 67 0.09 -0.55 23.18
N ASP A 68 -0.61 -0.63 24.32
CA ASP A 68 -0.23 0.06 25.55
C ASP A 68 1.16 -0.41 26.06
N GLN A 69 1.46 -1.70 25.99
CA GLN A 69 2.79 -2.24 26.31
C GLN A 69 3.87 -1.64 25.41
N LEU A 70 3.67 -1.64 24.09
CA LEU A 70 4.66 -1.11 23.13
C LEU A 70 4.92 0.39 23.36
N PHE A 71 3.87 1.19 23.59
CA PHE A 71 4.04 2.61 23.86
C PHE A 71 4.67 2.91 25.22
N SER A 72 4.56 1.99 26.19
CA SER A 72 5.27 2.07 27.47
C SER A 72 6.75 1.71 27.31
N GLU A 73 7.07 0.70 26.52
CA GLU A 73 8.43 0.21 26.30
C GLU A 73 9.24 1.13 25.36
N TYR A 74 8.60 1.58 24.29
CA TYR A 74 9.24 2.38 23.24
C TYR A 74 8.64 3.81 23.23
N LYS A 75 9.50 4.82 23.25
CA LYS A 75 9.08 6.22 23.10
C LYS A 75 8.98 6.59 21.63
N PHE A 76 7.94 6.11 20.94
CA PHE A 76 7.74 6.39 19.52
C PHE A 76 7.63 7.88 19.22
N ASP A 77 8.37 8.33 18.22
CA ASP A 77 8.26 9.68 17.66
C ASP A 77 7.33 9.67 16.46
N TYR A 78 7.45 8.65 15.61
CA TYR A 78 6.66 8.50 14.40
C TYR A 78 5.94 7.16 14.37
N ILE A 79 4.69 7.22 13.91
CA ILE A 79 3.89 6.03 13.63
C ILE A 79 3.53 6.08 12.16
N VAL A 80 3.80 5.01 11.42
CA VAL A 80 3.38 4.84 10.03
C VAL A 80 2.49 3.61 9.96
N ASN A 81 1.19 3.83 9.74
CA ASN A 81 0.20 2.77 9.78
C ASN A 81 -0.08 2.23 8.37
N PHE A 82 0.57 1.10 8.03
CA PHE A 82 0.26 0.32 6.84
C PHE A 82 -0.68 -0.85 7.14
N ALA A 83 -0.82 -1.25 8.40
CA ALA A 83 -1.64 -2.40 8.77
C ALA A 83 -3.09 -2.17 8.35
N ALA A 84 -3.57 -3.03 7.46
CA ALA A 84 -4.93 -3.01 6.95
C ALA A 84 -5.28 -4.33 6.27
N GLU A 85 -6.54 -4.72 6.31
CA GLU A 85 -7.11 -5.63 5.34
C GLU A 85 -7.33 -4.86 4.02
N SER A 86 -6.88 -5.41 2.87
CA SER A 86 -6.75 -4.61 1.63
C SER A 86 -7.29 -5.26 0.35
N HIS A 87 -7.90 -6.46 0.43
CA HIS A 87 -8.42 -7.15 -0.76
C HIS A 87 -9.92 -6.92 -0.92
N VAL A 88 -10.34 -6.24 -2.00
CA VAL A 88 -11.73 -5.86 -2.22
C VAL A 88 -12.67 -7.06 -2.22
N ASP A 89 -12.33 -8.15 -2.95
CA ASP A 89 -13.20 -9.33 -3.02
C ASP A 89 -13.39 -9.96 -1.63
N ARG A 90 -12.32 -10.06 -0.84
CA ARG A 90 -12.41 -10.52 0.56
C ARG A 90 -13.25 -9.60 1.44
N SER A 91 -13.27 -8.30 1.15
CA SER A 91 -14.12 -7.35 1.89
C SER A 91 -15.60 -7.56 1.62
N ILE A 92 -15.95 -8.06 0.43
CA ILE A 92 -17.32 -8.41 0.06
C ILE A 92 -17.76 -9.69 0.79
N GLU A 93 -16.84 -10.65 0.93
CA GLU A 93 -17.09 -11.93 1.61
C GLU A 93 -17.14 -11.78 3.14
N ASN A 94 -16.24 -10.98 3.72
CA ASN A 94 -16.14 -10.78 5.17
C ASN A 94 -15.87 -9.31 5.52
N PRO A 95 -16.88 -8.43 5.41
CA PRO A 95 -16.72 -7.00 5.67
C PRO A 95 -16.34 -6.69 7.12
N GLN A 96 -16.80 -7.50 8.09
CA GLN A 96 -16.56 -7.25 9.52
C GLN A 96 -15.09 -7.23 9.86
N LEU A 97 -14.27 -8.10 9.26
CA LEU A 97 -12.83 -8.12 9.46
C LEU A 97 -12.18 -6.79 9.05
N PHE A 98 -12.65 -6.21 7.94
CA PHE A 98 -12.16 -4.90 7.45
C PHE A 98 -12.53 -3.75 8.39
N LEU A 99 -13.76 -3.76 8.94
CA LEU A 99 -14.17 -2.75 9.92
C LEU A 99 -13.31 -2.86 11.19
N GLN A 100 -13.06 -4.07 11.64
CA GLN A 100 -12.29 -4.35 12.85
C GLN A 100 -10.85 -3.88 12.70
N THR A 101 -10.15 -4.36 11.67
CA THR A 101 -8.73 -4.02 11.46
C THR A 101 -8.56 -2.56 11.05
N ASN A 102 -9.28 -2.11 10.01
CA ASN A 102 -8.99 -0.81 9.41
C ASN A 102 -9.53 0.36 10.23
N ILE A 103 -10.64 0.18 10.95
CA ILE A 103 -11.27 1.25 11.74
C ILE A 103 -10.84 1.16 13.20
N LEU A 104 -11.18 0.05 13.88
CA LEU A 104 -10.92 -0.08 15.31
C LEU A 104 -9.42 -0.20 15.61
N GLY A 105 -8.66 -0.90 14.76
CA GLY A 105 -7.19 -0.96 14.88
C GLY A 105 -6.53 0.41 14.70
N THR A 106 -6.98 1.21 13.72
CA THR A 106 -6.50 2.59 13.55
C THR A 106 -6.83 3.45 14.76
N GLN A 107 -8.06 3.36 15.27
CA GLN A 107 -8.49 4.11 16.45
C GLN A 107 -7.67 3.71 17.70
N ASN A 108 -7.38 2.42 17.87
CA ASN A 108 -6.57 1.92 18.98
C ASN A 108 -5.15 2.51 18.98
N LEU A 109 -4.48 2.53 17.81
CA LEU A 109 -3.17 3.14 17.66
C LEU A 109 -3.18 4.66 17.91
N LEU A 110 -4.21 5.37 17.42
CA LEU A 110 -4.38 6.80 17.68
C LEU A 110 -4.53 7.10 19.17
N ASP A 111 -5.31 6.29 19.88
CA ASP A 111 -5.51 6.45 21.33
C ASP A 111 -4.23 6.16 22.11
N ALA A 112 -3.48 5.11 21.76
CA ALA A 112 -2.20 4.81 22.39
C ALA A 112 -1.19 5.95 22.18
N ALA A 113 -1.09 6.47 20.93
CA ALA A 113 -0.25 7.59 20.58
C ALA A 113 -0.67 8.87 21.34
N ARG A 114 -1.97 9.15 21.40
CA ARG A 114 -2.52 10.31 22.12
C ARG A 114 -2.12 10.27 23.59
N ARG A 115 -2.29 9.13 24.27
CA ARG A 115 -1.88 8.97 25.68
C ARG A 115 -0.38 9.16 25.88
N ALA A 116 0.44 8.65 24.97
CA ALA A 116 1.89 8.70 25.09
C ALA A 116 2.50 10.08 24.73
N TRP A 117 1.83 10.86 23.89
CA TRP A 117 2.38 12.12 23.38
C TRP A 117 1.86 13.39 24.07
N VAL A 118 0.76 13.30 24.80
CA VAL A 118 0.19 14.46 25.54
C VAL A 118 1.17 14.91 26.62
N THR A 119 1.45 16.21 26.66
CA THR A 119 2.32 16.85 27.67
C THR A 119 1.58 17.76 28.63
N GLY A 120 0.34 18.15 28.30
CA GLY A 120 -0.48 19.06 29.11
C GLY A 120 -1.67 19.56 28.31
N LYS A 121 -2.13 20.74 28.64
CA LYS A 121 -3.19 21.48 27.94
C LYS A 121 -2.77 22.92 27.70
N ASP A 122 -3.22 23.51 26.60
CA ASP A 122 -3.09 24.93 26.31
C ASP A 122 -4.15 25.78 27.06
N GLU A 123 -4.11 27.08 26.85
CA GLU A 123 -5.03 28.05 27.47
C GLU A 123 -6.50 27.85 27.09
N ASN A 124 -6.75 27.17 25.90
CA ASN A 124 -8.09 26.87 25.42
C ASN A 124 -8.56 25.46 25.85
N GLY A 125 -7.73 24.73 26.61
CA GLY A 125 -8.02 23.37 27.07
C GLY A 125 -7.69 22.26 26.08
N TYR A 126 -7.11 22.54 24.91
CA TYR A 126 -6.65 21.52 23.97
C TYR A 126 -5.37 20.85 24.46
N PRO A 127 -5.18 19.55 24.18
CA PRO A 127 -3.93 18.87 24.50
C PRO A 127 -2.72 19.53 23.84
N THR A 128 -1.64 19.67 24.60
CA THR A 128 -0.32 19.99 24.06
C THR A 128 0.47 18.70 23.83
N TRP A 129 1.32 18.72 22.84
CA TRP A 129 1.97 17.51 22.32
C TRP A 129 3.49 17.54 22.53
N ARG A 130 4.08 16.36 22.71
CA ARG A 130 5.53 16.20 22.62
C ARG A 130 6.01 16.70 21.24
N LYS A 131 7.12 17.42 21.20
CA LYS A 131 7.67 17.96 19.94
C LYS A 131 8.13 16.86 19.01
N ASP A 132 8.03 17.13 17.71
CA ASP A 132 8.51 16.25 16.63
C ASP A 132 7.94 14.83 16.67
N VAL A 133 6.67 14.70 16.99
CA VAL A 133 5.91 13.45 16.89
C VAL A 133 4.90 13.56 15.76
N ARG A 134 4.59 12.42 15.11
CA ARG A 134 3.58 12.37 14.05
C ARG A 134 2.99 10.98 13.86
N TYR A 135 1.68 10.93 13.74
CA TYR A 135 0.94 9.77 13.24
C TYR A 135 0.68 9.94 11.75
N HIS A 136 1.09 8.97 10.95
CA HIS A 136 0.85 8.94 9.51
C HIS A 136 -0.01 7.75 9.12
N GLN A 137 -1.16 8.04 8.49
CA GLN A 137 -2.07 7.04 7.94
C GLN A 137 -1.79 6.83 6.47
N VAL A 138 -1.50 5.60 6.08
CA VAL A 138 -1.42 5.22 4.66
C VAL A 138 -2.81 4.78 4.19
N SER A 139 -3.38 5.52 3.24
CA SER A 139 -4.71 5.33 2.70
C SER A 139 -4.66 5.07 1.19
N THR A 140 -5.78 5.15 0.50
CA THR A 140 -5.96 4.81 -0.91
C THR A 140 -6.82 5.85 -1.61
N ASP A 141 -6.68 5.99 -2.92
CA ASP A 141 -7.56 6.78 -3.78
C ASP A 141 -8.97 6.20 -3.92
N GLU A 142 -9.15 4.91 -3.61
CA GLU A 142 -10.47 4.24 -3.63
C GLU A 142 -11.49 4.87 -2.66
N VAL A 143 -11.03 5.67 -1.69
CA VAL A 143 -11.90 6.43 -0.77
C VAL A 143 -12.73 7.52 -1.48
N TYR A 144 -12.28 7.97 -2.65
CA TYR A 144 -12.98 9.00 -3.45
C TYR A 144 -14.14 8.45 -4.28
N GLY A 145 -14.19 7.12 -4.49
CA GLY A 145 -15.17 6.48 -5.38
C GLY A 145 -14.69 6.43 -6.83
N SER A 146 -15.61 6.44 -7.79
CA SER A 146 -15.31 6.27 -9.21
C SER A 146 -15.39 7.59 -9.97
N LEU A 147 -14.41 7.85 -10.83
CA LEU A 147 -14.46 8.93 -11.82
C LEU A 147 -15.20 8.49 -13.08
N GLY A 148 -15.75 9.47 -13.79
CA GLY A 148 -16.13 9.32 -15.19
C GLY A 148 -14.93 9.30 -16.13
N ALA A 149 -15.17 9.59 -17.42
CA ALA A 149 -14.13 9.56 -18.44
C ALA A 149 -13.03 10.61 -18.24
N GLU A 150 -13.33 11.71 -17.58
CA GLU A 150 -12.45 12.87 -17.41
C GLU A 150 -12.32 13.28 -15.94
N GLY A 151 -11.35 14.17 -15.65
CA GLY A 151 -11.11 14.74 -14.33
C GLY A 151 -10.14 13.93 -13.47
N PHE A 152 -9.86 14.48 -12.29
CA PHE A 152 -8.98 13.90 -11.29
C PHE A 152 -9.56 14.12 -9.89
N PHE A 153 -9.36 13.19 -9.00
CA PHE A 153 -9.60 13.41 -7.57
C PHE A 153 -8.53 14.34 -6.99
N THR A 154 -8.95 15.34 -6.27
CA THR A 154 -8.08 16.20 -5.45
C THR A 154 -8.25 15.84 -3.98
N GLU A 155 -7.38 16.35 -3.11
CA GLU A 155 -7.46 16.12 -1.66
C GLU A 155 -8.75 16.67 -1.04
N THR A 156 -9.41 17.62 -1.72
CA THR A 156 -10.69 18.23 -1.31
C THR A 156 -11.91 17.55 -1.94
N THR A 157 -11.71 16.56 -2.82
CA THR A 157 -12.83 15.79 -3.39
C THR A 157 -13.59 15.08 -2.28
N PRO A 158 -14.93 15.17 -2.25
CA PRO A 158 -15.76 14.43 -1.29
C PRO A 158 -15.51 12.92 -1.35
N LEU A 159 -15.50 12.26 -0.20
CA LEU A 159 -15.29 10.82 -0.11
C LEU A 159 -16.60 10.09 -0.43
N CYS A 160 -16.56 9.14 -1.36
CA CYS A 160 -17.71 8.38 -1.84
C CYS A 160 -17.33 6.91 -2.14
N PRO A 161 -16.95 6.11 -1.14
CA PRO A 161 -16.47 4.74 -1.33
C PRO A 161 -17.60 3.79 -1.80
N HIS A 162 -17.26 2.86 -2.71
CA HIS A 162 -18.26 1.92 -3.28
C HIS A 162 -18.04 0.45 -2.85
N SER A 163 -17.00 0.14 -2.07
CA SER A 163 -16.76 -1.21 -1.56
C SER A 163 -16.63 -1.22 -0.04
N PRO A 164 -16.84 -2.37 0.65
CA PRO A 164 -16.61 -2.47 2.09
C PRO A 164 -15.16 -2.13 2.47
N TYR A 165 -14.19 -2.49 1.62
CA TYR A 165 -12.78 -2.10 1.79
C TYR A 165 -12.63 -0.58 1.75
N SER A 166 -13.03 0.08 0.65
CA SER A 166 -12.88 1.52 0.51
C SER A 166 -13.66 2.29 1.59
N ALA A 167 -14.85 1.79 1.99
CA ALA A 167 -15.61 2.37 3.10
C ALA A 167 -14.87 2.26 4.44
N SER A 168 -14.21 1.14 4.71
CA SER A 168 -13.40 0.97 5.93
C SER A 168 -12.17 1.89 5.94
N LYS A 169 -11.51 2.09 4.79
CA LYS A 169 -10.39 3.03 4.66
C LYS A 169 -10.83 4.47 4.79
N THR A 170 -11.98 4.83 4.19
CA THR A 170 -12.62 6.15 4.36
C THR A 170 -12.91 6.42 5.84
N SER A 171 -13.49 5.44 6.54
CA SER A 171 -13.80 5.58 7.97
C SER A 171 -12.54 5.75 8.81
N ALA A 172 -11.45 5.03 8.48
CA ALA A 172 -10.15 5.22 9.13
C ALA A 172 -9.60 6.65 8.92
N ASP A 173 -9.64 7.16 7.68
CA ASP A 173 -9.26 8.54 7.37
C ASP A 173 -10.07 9.55 8.19
N MET A 174 -11.39 9.36 8.26
CA MET A 174 -12.29 10.24 9.00
C MET A 174 -11.98 10.22 10.52
N ILE A 175 -11.63 9.05 11.08
CA ILE A 175 -11.21 8.95 12.48
C ILE A 175 -9.89 9.69 12.70
N VAL A 176 -8.90 9.54 11.83
CA VAL A 176 -7.63 10.28 11.92
C VAL A 176 -7.87 11.79 11.89
N MET A 177 -8.73 12.26 10.99
CA MET A 177 -9.09 13.68 10.90
C MET A 177 -9.90 14.16 12.13
N ALA A 178 -10.77 13.32 12.66
CA ALA A 178 -11.50 13.64 13.91
C ALA A 178 -10.53 13.82 15.10
N TYR A 179 -9.47 13.01 15.20
CA TYR A 179 -8.43 13.19 16.21
C TYR A 179 -7.65 14.49 16.03
N ARG A 180 -7.36 14.87 14.77
CA ARG A 180 -6.79 16.19 14.45
C ARG A 180 -7.70 17.33 14.91
N ASP A 181 -8.97 17.27 14.56
CA ASP A 181 -9.92 18.37 14.82
C ASP A 181 -10.27 18.48 16.31
N THR A 182 -10.51 17.34 16.97
CA THR A 182 -10.92 17.30 18.38
C THR A 182 -9.74 17.56 19.32
N TYR A 183 -8.59 16.95 19.06
CA TYR A 183 -7.46 16.98 19.96
C TYR A 183 -6.27 17.79 19.45
N LYS A 184 -6.33 18.34 18.23
CA LYS A 184 -5.18 18.98 17.55
C LYS A 184 -3.98 18.04 17.45
N MET A 185 -4.26 16.74 17.30
CA MET A 185 -3.21 15.72 17.24
C MET A 185 -2.38 15.88 15.97
N PRO A 186 -1.03 15.75 16.03
CA PRO A 186 -0.15 15.86 14.88
C PRO A 186 -0.27 14.61 13.98
N VAL A 187 -1.16 14.68 13.01
CA VAL A 187 -1.46 13.59 12.05
C VAL A 187 -1.24 14.04 10.61
N THR A 188 -0.99 13.09 9.72
CA THR A 188 -1.01 13.27 8.26
C THR A 188 -1.59 12.02 7.60
N ILE A 189 -2.14 12.18 6.40
CA ILE A 189 -2.66 11.08 5.59
C ILE A 189 -2.04 11.13 4.20
N THR A 190 -1.62 9.99 3.63
CA THR A 190 -1.39 9.85 2.19
C THR A 190 -2.48 8.97 1.58
N ARG A 191 -3.02 9.38 0.42
CA ARG A 191 -3.92 8.58 -0.41
C ARG A 191 -3.19 8.25 -1.70
N CYS A 192 -2.84 6.98 -1.88
CA CYS A 192 -2.05 6.55 -3.02
C CYS A 192 -2.92 5.90 -4.10
N SER A 193 -2.46 6.00 -5.34
CA SER A 193 -2.95 5.22 -6.46
C SER A 193 -2.44 3.77 -6.40
N ASN A 194 -2.77 2.94 -7.41
CA ASN A 194 -2.41 1.54 -7.44
C ASN A 194 -0.89 1.32 -7.45
N ASN A 195 -0.37 0.69 -6.41
CA ASN A 195 1.05 0.41 -6.31
C ASN A 195 1.45 -0.86 -7.06
N TYR A 196 2.66 -0.87 -7.64
CA TYR A 196 3.33 -2.06 -8.16
C TYR A 196 4.81 -2.07 -7.81
N GLY A 197 5.44 -3.24 -7.80
CA GLY A 197 6.86 -3.38 -7.50
C GLY A 197 7.21 -4.68 -6.75
N PRO A 198 8.44 -4.77 -6.20
CA PRO A 198 8.92 -5.93 -5.46
C PRO A 198 8.01 -6.28 -4.27
N TYR A 199 7.90 -7.58 -3.98
CA TYR A 199 7.10 -8.12 -2.86
C TYR A 199 5.59 -7.95 -2.99
N HIS A 200 5.07 -7.52 -4.16
CA HIS A 200 3.64 -7.40 -4.40
C HIS A 200 2.96 -8.76 -4.30
N PHE A 201 1.89 -8.87 -3.48
CA PHE A 201 1.28 -10.16 -3.15
C PHE A 201 0.60 -10.81 -4.38
N PRO A 202 0.71 -12.15 -4.57
CA PRO A 202 0.30 -12.84 -5.79
C PRO A 202 -1.19 -12.85 -6.13
N GLU A 203 -2.07 -12.27 -5.31
CA GLU A 203 -3.50 -12.10 -5.60
C GLU A 203 -3.80 -10.82 -6.40
N LYS A 204 -2.86 -9.87 -6.44
CA LYS A 204 -3.03 -8.61 -7.16
C LYS A 204 -2.70 -8.77 -8.64
N LEU A 205 -3.25 -7.89 -9.49
CA LEU A 205 -3.26 -8.04 -10.96
C LEU A 205 -1.90 -8.43 -11.55
N ILE A 206 -0.87 -7.60 -11.41
CA ILE A 206 0.44 -7.84 -12.04
C ILE A 206 1.07 -9.15 -11.56
N PRO A 207 1.27 -9.39 -10.25
CA PRO A 207 1.90 -10.64 -9.82
C PRO A 207 1.03 -11.87 -10.07
N LEU A 208 -0.31 -11.76 -10.11
CA LEU A 208 -1.19 -12.86 -10.49
C LEU A 208 -0.96 -13.24 -11.96
N ILE A 209 -0.89 -12.27 -12.88
CA ILE A 209 -0.60 -12.49 -14.29
C ILE A 209 0.77 -13.15 -14.47
N ILE A 210 1.82 -12.63 -13.81
CA ILE A 210 3.16 -13.22 -13.84
C ILE A 210 3.10 -14.68 -13.36
N LYS A 211 2.52 -14.95 -12.20
CA LYS A 211 2.39 -16.29 -11.63
C LYS A 211 1.67 -17.24 -12.59
N ASN A 212 0.55 -16.80 -13.15
CA ASN A 212 -0.22 -17.64 -14.08
C ASN A 212 0.55 -17.96 -15.38
N ILE A 213 1.30 -16.99 -15.93
CA ILE A 213 2.19 -17.24 -17.07
C ILE A 213 3.24 -18.27 -16.68
N LEU A 214 3.93 -18.11 -15.55
CA LEU A 214 4.95 -19.07 -15.11
C LEU A 214 4.38 -20.48 -14.91
N GLU A 215 3.11 -20.58 -14.53
CA GLU A 215 2.40 -21.85 -14.33
C GLU A 215 1.73 -22.40 -15.61
N GLY A 216 1.74 -21.66 -16.72
CA GLY A 216 1.07 -22.04 -17.97
C GLY A 216 -0.46 -21.96 -17.88
N LYS A 217 -0.99 -21.13 -17.03
CA LYS A 217 -2.43 -20.96 -16.78
C LYS A 217 -3.03 -19.79 -17.59
N LYS A 218 -4.35 -19.80 -17.72
CA LYS A 218 -5.09 -18.67 -18.29
C LYS A 218 -5.01 -17.43 -17.38
N LEU A 219 -5.14 -16.26 -18.01
CA LEU A 219 -5.03 -14.96 -17.39
C LEU A 219 -6.44 -14.36 -17.24
N PRO A 220 -7.04 -14.41 -16.04
CA PRO A 220 -8.37 -13.89 -15.84
C PRO A 220 -8.38 -12.36 -15.90
N VAL A 221 -9.29 -11.80 -16.68
CA VAL A 221 -9.56 -10.35 -16.77
C VAL A 221 -11.01 -10.11 -16.46
N TYR A 222 -11.28 -9.30 -15.44
CA TYR A 222 -12.65 -8.95 -15.03
C TYR A 222 -13.34 -8.09 -16.09
N GLY A 223 -14.63 -8.41 -16.35
CA GLY A 223 -15.46 -7.66 -17.31
C GLY A 223 -14.83 -7.63 -18.70
N ASP A 224 -14.67 -6.44 -19.26
CA ASP A 224 -13.99 -6.19 -20.54
C ASP A 224 -12.55 -5.71 -20.38
N GLY A 225 -12.08 -5.58 -19.15
CA GLY A 225 -10.73 -5.14 -18.79
C GLY A 225 -10.47 -3.64 -18.95
N LYS A 226 -11.50 -2.82 -19.20
CA LYS A 226 -11.35 -1.36 -19.45
C LYS A 226 -11.35 -0.49 -18.20
N ASN A 227 -11.39 -1.09 -17.01
CA ASN A 227 -11.22 -0.33 -15.79
C ASN A 227 -9.83 0.34 -15.79
N VAL A 228 -9.80 1.65 -15.60
CA VAL A 228 -8.58 2.45 -15.62
C VAL A 228 -8.03 2.61 -14.21
N ARG A 229 -6.71 2.43 -14.07
CA ARG A 229 -5.98 2.63 -12.82
C ARG A 229 -4.75 3.49 -13.08
N ASP A 230 -4.44 4.38 -12.15
CA ASP A 230 -3.15 5.06 -12.11
C ASP A 230 -2.13 4.17 -11.39
N TRP A 231 -0.98 3.91 -12.01
CA TRP A 231 0.03 2.98 -11.52
C TRP A 231 1.24 3.70 -10.96
N LEU A 232 1.51 3.49 -9.67
CA LEU A 232 2.57 4.10 -8.89
C LEU A 232 3.63 3.07 -8.51
N TYR A 233 4.91 3.36 -8.82
CA TYR A 233 5.99 2.49 -8.37
C TYR A 233 6.16 2.60 -6.85
N VAL A 234 6.26 1.45 -6.18
CA VAL A 234 6.18 1.38 -4.70
C VAL A 234 7.28 2.17 -4.00
N GLU A 235 8.48 2.23 -4.56
CA GLU A 235 9.59 3.00 -3.97
C GLU A 235 9.29 4.50 -4.00
N ASP A 236 8.66 5.02 -5.05
CA ASP A 236 8.27 6.42 -5.13
C ASP A 236 7.18 6.76 -4.11
N HIS A 237 6.26 5.81 -3.87
CA HIS A 237 5.32 5.93 -2.76
C HIS A 237 6.04 5.97 -1.41
N CYS A 238 7.03 5.12 -1.17
CA CYS A 238 7.82 5.12 0.06
C CYS A 238 8.56 6.45 0.27
N LYS A 239 9.14 7.02 -0.79
CA LYS A 239 9.77 8.36 -0.76
C LYS A 239 8.76 9.45 -0.39
N ALA A 240 7.55 9.38 -0.96
CA ALA A 240 6.49 10.34 -0.66
C ALA A 240 6.03 10.26 0.80
N ILE A 241 5.83 9.04 1.33
CA ILE A 241 5.48 8.83 2.75
C ILE A 241 6.55 9.43 3.67
N ASP A 242 7.84 9.13 3.44
CA ASP A 242 8.92 9.67 4.27
C ASP A 242 8.98 11.20 4.20
N LEU A 243 8.77 11.78 3.02
CA LEU A 243 8.71 13.23 2.84
C LEU A 243 7.54 13.86 3.60
N VAL A 244 6.32 13.30 3.49
CA VAL A 244 5.13 13.79 4.20
C VAL A 244 5.29 13.62 5.70
N LEU A 245 5.81 12.49 6.16
CA LEU A 245 6.06 12.24 7.57
C LEU A 245 7.00 13.30 8.19
N ARG A 246 8.05 13.68 7.48
CA ARG A 246 9.08 14.60 7.99
C ARG A 246 8.79 16.07 7.73
N LYS A 247 8.14 16.41 6.61
CA LYS A 247 7.98 17.79 6.14
C LYS A 247 6.53 18.19 5.84
N GLY A 248 5.60 17.24 5.86
CA GLY A 248 4.19 17.52 5.63
C GLY A 248 3.60 18.42 6.71
N ARG A 249 2.60 19.20 6.36
CA ARG A 249 1.83 20.01 7.32
C ARG A 249 0.93 19.11 8.15
N GLU A 250 0.86 19.38 9.42
CA GLU A 250 -0.01 18.65 10.33
C GLU A 250 -1.48 18.84 9.97
N GLY A 251 -2.22 17.75 10.00
CA GLY A 251 -3.63 17.72 9.67
C GLY A 251 -3.96 17.76 8.18
N GLU A 252 -2.95 17.62 7.31
CA GLU A 252 -3.17 17.63 5.87
C GLU A 252 -3.23 16.21 5.28
N VAL A 253 -3.98 16.11 4.17
CA VAL A 253 -4.06 14.92 3.31
C VAL A 253 -3.23 15.19 2.06
N TYR A 254 -2.57 14.17 1.55
CA TYR A 254 -1.71 14.24 0.36
C TYR A 254 -2.05 13.12 -0.61
N ASN A 255 -2.38 13.47 -1.85
CA ASN A 255 -2.51 12.51 -2.93
C ASN A 255 -1.13 12.14 -3.48
N VAL A 256 -0.89 10.83 -3.65
CA VAL A 256 0.36 10.28 -4.18
C VAL A 256 0.04 9.38 -5.37
N GLY A 257 0.26 9.87 -6.59
CA GLY A 257 -0.07 9.19 -7.84
C GLY A 257 1.11 9.11 -8.81
N GLY A 258 0.99 8.19 -9.76
CA GLY A 258 2.00 7.95 -10.79
C GLY A 258 1.83 8.79 -12.05
N HIS A 259 0.66 9.40 -12.27
CA HIS A 259 0.24 9.98 -13.56
C HIS A 259 0.41 8.98 -14.73
N ASN A 260 0.15 7.72 -14.45
CA ASN A 260 0.35 6.61 -15.37
C ASN A 260 -0.93 5.77 -15.44
N GLU A 261 -1.97 6.40 -15.98
CA GLU A 261 -3.27 5.75 -16.16
C GLU A 261 -3.20 4.71 -17.28
N LYS A 262 -3.66 3.49 -16.97
CA LYS A 262 -3.75 2.38 -17.90
C LYS A 262 -5.02 1.57 -17.66
N GLU A 263 -5.62 1.09 -18.75
CA GLU A 263 -6.63 0.06 -18.66
C GLU A 263 -6.02 -1.25 -18.11
N ASN A 264 -6.79 -2.02 -17.33
CA ASN A 264 -6.32 -3.30 -16.81
C ASN A 264 -5.86 -4.24 -17.92
N ILE A 265 -6.58 -4.25 -19.07
CA ILE A 265 -6.21 -5.07 -20.22
C ILE A 265 -4.86 -4.66 -20.84
N GLU A 266 -4.53 -3.37 -20.84
CA GLU A 266 -3.22 -2.89 -21.31
C GLU A 266 -2.09 -3.40 -20.41
N ILE A 267 -2.29 -3.37 -19.08
CA ILE A 267 -1.31 -3.91 -18.12
C ILE A 267 -1.10 -5.41 -18.32
N VAL A 268 -2.18 -6.17 -18.57
CA VAL A 268 -2.08 -7.61 -18.84
C VAL A 268 -1.26 -7.86 -20.12
N LYS A 269 -1.56 -7.15 -21.22
CA LYS A 269 -0.81 -7.25 -22.49
C LYS A 269 0.65 -6.84 -22.32
N LEU A 270 0.92 -5.74 -21.63
CA LEU A 270 2.27 -5.27 -21.35
C LEU A 270 3.07 -6.31 -20.54
N THR A 271 2.44 -6.92 -19.53
CA THR A 271 3.08 -7.97 -18.72
C THR A 271 3.42 -9.20 -19.56
N ILE A 272 2.51 -9.65 -20.43
CA ILE A 272 2.76 -10.75 -21.36
C ILE A 272 3.97 -10.43 -22.28
N ALA A 273 3.93 -9.28 -22.93
CA ALA A 273 4.98 -8.85 -23.84
C ALA A 273 6.34 -8.71 -23.13
N THR A 274 6.36 -8.18 -21.91
CA THR A 274 7.58 -8.04 -21.12
C THR A 274 8.17 -9.39 -20.75
N ILE A 275 7.36 -10.34 -20.26
CA ILE A 275 7.84 -11.69 -19.92
C ILE A 275 8.36 -12.40 -21.16
N HIS A 276 7.63 -12.33 -22.28
CA HIS A 276 8.07 -12.93 -23.54
C HIS A 276 9.41 -12.36 -24.00
N ARG A 277 9.57 -11.03 -23.97
CA ARG A 277 10.83 -10.34 -24.31
C ARG A 277 11.98 -10.79 -23.39
N MET A 278 11.78 -10.75 -22.07
CA MET A 278 12.81 -11.17 -21.10
C MET A 278 13.28 -12.61 -21.33
N MET A 279 12.36 -13.53 -21.62
CA MET A 279 12.68 -14.94 -21.89
C MET A 279 13.27 -15.14 -23.28
N THR A 280 13.10 -14.21 -24.20
CA THR A 280 13.77 -14.19 -25.51
C THR A 280 15.20 -13.70 -25.36
N GLU A 281 15.41 -12.59 -24.65
CA GLU A 281 16.72 -11.99 -24.43
C GLU A 281 17.61 -12.81 -23.47
N THR A 282 16.98 -13.49 -22.50
CA THR A 282 17.67 -14.31 -21.48
C THR A 282 17.02 -15.70 -21.42
N PRO A 283 17.42 -16.64 -22.30
CA PRO A 283 16.79 -17.98 -22.40
C PRO A 283 16.83 -18.80 -21.10
N GLU A 284 17.76 -18.50 -20.18
CA GLU A 284 17.88 -19.14 -18.88
C GLU A 284 16.61 -18.96 -18.04
N TYR A 285 15.89 -17.85 -18.21
CA TYR A 285 14.62 -17.59 -17.51
C TYR A 285 13.51 -18.58 -17.89
N ARG A 286 13.59 -19.22 -19.06
CA ARG A 286 12.62 -20.25 -19.49
C ARG A 286 12.60 -21.46 -18.54
N LYS A 287 13.69 -21.71 -17.79
CA LYS A 287 13.80 -22.83 -16.84
C LYS A 287 12.79 -22.74 -15.69
N ILE A 288 12.32 -21.53 -15.33
CA ILE A 288 11.34 -21.33 -14.25
C ILE A 288 9.91 -21.66 -14.67
N LEU A 289 9.63 -21.79 -15.98
CA LEU A 289 8.32 -22.16 -16.48
C LEU A 289 7.94 -23.58 -16.02
N LYS A 290 6.71 -23.75 -15.52
CA LYS A 290 6.17 -25.09 -15.22
C LYS A 290 5.76 -25.82 -16.51
N LYS A 291 5.19 -25.10 -17.48
CA LYS A 291 4.86 -25.64 -18.80
C LYS A 291 6.13 -25.68 -19.66
N LYS A 292 6.60 -26.88 -20.00
CA LYS A 292 7.84 -27.11 -20.74
C LYS A 292 7.54 -27.80 -22.07
N GLU A 293 6.91 -27.07 -22.97
CA GLU A 293 6.81 -27.50 -24.38
C GLU A 293 8.14 -27.24 -25.09
N LEU A 294 8.62 -28.18 -25.89
CA LEU A 294 9.85 -28.00 -26.63
C LEU A 294 9.53 -27.55 -28.07
N ASN A 295 10.33 -26.64 -28.61
CA ASN A 295 10.31 -26.28 -30.01
C ASN A 295 11.08 -27.31 -30.85
N ASP A 296 11.08 -27.14 -32.18
CA ASP A 296 11.77 -28.04 -33.13
C ASP A 296 13.29 -28.16 -32.90
N LYS A 297 13.87 -27.24 -32.12
CA LYS A 297 15.30 -27.24 -31.76
C LYS A 297 15.57 -27.91 -30.40
N GLY A 298 14.54 -28.44 -29.74
CA GLY A 298 14.64 -29.04 -28.41
C GLY A 298 14.79 -28.05 -27.27
N GLU A 299 14.49 -26.75 -27.48
CA GLU A 299 14.50 -25.70 -26.46
C GLU A 299 13.09 -25.52 -25.88
N ILE A 300 12.99 -25.00 -24.64
CA ILE A 300 11.71 -24.67 -24.04
C ILE A 300 11.07 -23.54 -24.85
N SER A 301 9.92 -23.83 -25.51
CA SER A 301 9.15 -22.87 -26.29
C SER A 301 8.44 -21.87 -25.37
N ILE A 302 8.40 -20.61 -25.82
CA ILE A 302 7.65 -19.51 -25.21
C ILE A 302 6.57 -18.96 -26.14
N ASP A 303 6.35 -19.56 -27.30
CA ASP A 303 5.40 -19.09 -28.32
C ASP A 303 3.95 -19.04 -27.80
N TRP A 304 3.64 -19.87 -26.80
CA TRP A 304 2.37 -19.90 -26.12
C TRP A 304 2.17 -18.73 -25.14
N ILE A 305 3.25 -17.97 -24.80
CA ILE A 305 3.17 -16.77 -23.95
C ILE A 305 2.74 -15.60 -24.83
N ASN A 306 1.44 -15.49 -25.05
CA ASN A 306 0.83 -14.47 -25.89
C ASN A 306 -0.60 -14.15 -25.43
N GLU A 307 -1.29 -13.24 -26.12
CA GLU A 307 -2.63 -12.77 -25.74
C GLU A 307 -3.70 -13.87 -25.75
N SER A 308 -3.48 -15.04 -26.36
CA SER A 308 -4.43 -16.17 -26.30
C SER A 308 -4.59 -16.76 -24.90
N LEU A 309 -3.70 -16.41 -23.96
CA LEU A 309 -3.85 -16.75 -22.55
C LEU A 309 -4.97 -15.97 -21.87
N ILE A 310 -5.33 -14.79 -22.37
CA ILE A 310 -6.35 -13.93 -21.78
C ILE A 310 -7.71 -14.62 -21.78
N THR A 311 -8.40 -14.56 -20.66
CA THR A 311 -9.76 -15.08 -20.50
C THR A 311 -10.59 -14.07 -19.74
N PHE A 312 -11.62 -13.53 -20.39
CA PHE A 312 -12.55 -12.64 -19.74
C PHE A 312 -13.46 -13.40 -18.77
N VAL A 313 -13.58 -12.91 -17.56
CA VAL A 313 -14.42 -13.50 -16.51
C VAL A 313 -15.49 -12.50 -16.07
N LYS A 314 -16.50 -12.99 -15.35
CA LYS A 314 -17.56 -12.13 -14.83
C LYS A 314 -16.96 -11.00 -13.99
N ASP A 315 -17.44 -9.79 -14.21
CA ASP A 315 -16.98 -8.64 -13.45
C ASP A 315 -17.37 -8.74 -11.97
N ARG A 316 -16.57 -8.14 -11.10
CA ARG A 316 -16.85 -8.13 -9.67
C ARG A 316 -17.89 -7.07 -9.31
N LEU A 317 -18.57 -7.26 -8.18
CA LEU A 317 -19.54 -6.31 -7.66
C LEU A 317 -18.85 -5.01 -7.20
N GLY A 318 -19.44 -3.86 -7.48
CA GLY A 318 -18.90 -2.57 -7.08
C GLY A 318 -17.55 -2.22 -7.70
N HIS A 319 -17.29 -2.69 -8.92
CA HIS A 319 -16.01 -2.44 -9.61
C HIS A 319 -16.00 -1.03 -10.19
N ASP A 320 -15.29 -0.14 -9.53
CA ASP A 320 -15.12 1.24 -9.98
C ASP A 320 -14.46 1.31 -11.36
N GLN A 321 -14.96 2.21 -12.20
CA GLN A 321 -14.56 2.31 -13.59
C GLN A 321 -13.17 2.94 -13.73
N ARG A 322 -12.91 4.07 -13.06
CA ARG A 322 -11.66 4.82 -13.22
C ARG A 322 -11.24 5.47 -11.91
N TYR A 323 -9.94 5.33 -11.61
CA TYR A 323 -9.24 6.10 -10.59
C TYR A 323 -8.13 6.92 -11.23
N ALA A 324 -8.10 8.20 -10.93
CA ALA A 324 -7.02 9.11 -11.28
C ALA A 324 -6.96 10.23 -10.25
N ILE A 325 -5.79 10.51 -9.72
CA ILE A 325 -5.59 11.55 -8.71
C ILE A 325 -4.72 12.68 -9.23
N ALA A 326 -5.13 13.91 -8.92
CA ALA A 326 -4.28 15.07 -9.12
C ALA A 326 -3.23 15.09 -8.02
N VAL A 327 -1.96 15.09 -8.41
CA VAL A 327 -0.86 15.33 -7.49
C VAL A 327 -0.70 16.85 -7.39
N SER A 328 -1.51 17.48 -6.51
CA SER A 328 -1.61 18.94 -6.42
C SER A 328 -0.40 19.59 -5.76
N TYR A 329 0.28 18.85 -4.89
CA TYR A 329 1.48 19.33 -4.23
C TYR A 329 2.70 19.06 -5.11
N THR A 330 3.14 20.08 -5.82
CA THR A 330 4.28 20.07 -6.76
C THR A 330 5.59 19.54 -6.16
N HIS A 331 5.67 19.39 -4.84
CA HIS A 331 6.83 18.86 -4.12
C HIS A 331 6.83 17.32 -3.99
N LEU A 332 5.73 16.66 -4.34
CA LEU A 332 5.55 15.20 -4.24
C LEU A 332 5.44 14.53 -5.61
N ARG A 333 5.77 15.22 -6.70
CA ARG A 333 5.91 14.54 -7.98
C ARG A 333 7.01 13.51 -7.88
N ALA A 334 6.64 12.26 -7.97
CA ALA A 334 7.57 11.17 -8.22
C ALA A 334 8.21 11.40 -9.60
N HIS A 335 9.35 12.08 -9.63
CA HIS A 335 10.02 12.49 -10.86
C HIS A 335 10.55 11.33 -11.72
N GLU A 336 10.35 10.06 -11.29
CA GLU A 336 10.97 8.89 -11.91
C GLU A 336 10.03 7.74 -12.28
N THR A 337 8.71 7.84 -12.05
CA THR A 337 7.76 6.73 -12.31
C THR A 337 7.76 6.25 -13.77
N LEU A 338 8.11 7.09 -14.71
CA LEU A 338 8.20 6.73 -16.14
C LEU A 338 9.44 5.93 -16.52
N ARG A 339 10.48 5.88 -15.70
CA ARG A 339 11.73 5.15 -16.02
C ARG A 339 11.67 3.66 -15.75
N HIS A 340 10.71 3.19 -14.95
CA HIS A 340 10.63 1.79 -14.52
C HIS A 340 9.60 0.95 -15.28
N LEU A 341 8.88 1.54 -16.24
CA LEU A 341 7.91 0.85 -17.11
C LEU A 341 8.44 0.55 -18.51
N VAL A 342 9.70 0.88 -18.80
CA VAL A 342 10.34 0.59 -20.10
C VAL A 342 11.34 -0.52 -19.97
#